data_c785a6f785d79ff2fb53ec1be8b5e32e
#
_entry.id   c785a6f785d79ff2fb53ec1be8b5e32e
#
_cell.length_a   1.000
_cell.length_b   1.000
_cell.length_c   1.000
_cell.angle_alpha   90.00
_cell.angle_beta   90.00
_cell.angle_gamma   90.00
#
_symmetry.space_group_name_H-M   'P 1'
#
loop_
_entity.id
_entity.type
_entity.pdbx_description
1 polymer ?
#
loop_
_entity_poly.entity_id
_entity_poly.type
_entity_poly.pdbx_seq_one_letter_code
_entity_poly.pdbx_strand_id
1 'polypeptide(L)'
;MSSNSGLESTIDQVLERNSFEFSQSLKNSLTDAQKTLSDSLPMLEEEYEKIIADGKKEADKIEKQIIGSADLQSRNKTLLIVQESTDKVLEKAKEKISNMDRNSEYSSLIAKLLTEATSALNTSDVIVFTNSKDKDVVQSAVSNISGAELSSDTIDCMGGVKVTSKDGSMSFDNTIDARIELLKPLIRKDIAAQFNLGN
;
A
#
# COMPACT_ATOMS: atom_id res chain seq x y z
N MET A 1 -56.10 89.80 34.76
CA MET A 1 -54.77 89.43 34.12
C MET A 1 -54.03 88.32 34.85
N SER A 2 -54.70 87.45 35.57
CA SER A 2 -54.02 86.45 36.43
C SER A 2 -54.09 84.99 35.94
N SER A 3 -54.82 84.77 34.82
CA SER A 3 -55.03 83.36 34.35
C SER A 3 -53.96 82.86 33.34
N ASN A 4 -53.23 83.77 32.68
CA ASN A 4 -52.25 83.43 31.67
C ASN A 4 -50.90 83.01 32.27
N SER A 5 -50.52 83.60 33.39
CA SER A 5 -49.22 83.29 34.09
C SER A 5 -49.17 81.87 34.65
N GLY A 6 -50.30 81.31 35.10
CA GLY A 6 -50.33 79.92 35.60
C GLY A 6 -50.24 78.90 34.47
N LEU A 7 -50.75 79.22 33.28
CA LEU A 7 -50.71 78.38 32.14
C LEU A 7 -49.28 78.31 31.52
N GLU A 8 -48.62 79.50 31.42
CA GLU A 8 -47.23 79.61 30.98
C GLU A 8 -46.32 78.84 31.91
N SER A 9 -46.43 78.98 33.21
CA SER A 9 -45.61 78.21 34.19
C SER A 9 -45.82 76.68 34.09
N THR A 10 -47.06 76.24 33.78
CA THR A 10 -47.34 74.83 33.61
C THR A 10 -46.72 74.27 32.29
N ILE A 11 -46.76 75.06 31.21
CA ILE A 11 -46.15 74.72 29.94
C ILE A 11 -44.64 74.62 30.10
N ASP A 12 -43.97 75.56 30.74
CA ASP A 12 -42.53 75.55 31.00
C ASP A 12 -42.13 74.34 31.83
N GLN A 13 -42.86 74.00 32.89
CA GLN A 13 -42.59 72.79 33.70
C GLN A 13 -42.73 71.48 32.88
N VAL A 14 -43.75 71.41 32.02
CA VAL A 14 -43.92 70.23 31.15
C VAL A 14 -42.79 70.15 30.12
N LEU A 15 -42.39 71.29 29.53
CA LEU A 15 -41.27 71.34 28.60
C LEU A 15 -39.94 70.97 29.25
N GLU A 16 -39.64 71.51 30.44
CA GLU A 16 -38.42 71.13 31.18
C GLU A 16 -38.43 69.69 31.56
N ARG A 17 -39.53 69.15 32.04
CA ARG A 17 -39.64 67.72 32.40
C ARG A 17 -39.41 66.80 31.17
N ASN A 18 -40.09 67.07 30.07
CA ASN A 18 -39.96 66.31 28.85
C ASN A 18 -38.52 66.40 28.28
N SER A 19 -37.92 67.59 28.30
CA SER A 19 -36.53 67.79 27.88
C SER A 19 -35.54 66.99 28.76
N PHE A 20 -35.77 66.98 30.07
CA PHE A 20 -34.97 66.20 31.00
C PHE A 20 -35.17 64.71 30.78
N GLU A 21 -36.40 64.23 30.68
CA GLU A 21 -36.71 62.81 30.41
C GLU A 21 -36.11 62.32 29.06
N PHE A 22 -36.21 63.15 28.02
CA PHE A 22 -35.62 62.88 26.70
C PHE A 22 -34.12 62.86 26.78
N SER A 23 -33.45 63.78 27.42
CA SER A 23 -32.02 63.86 27.61
C SER A 23 -31.50 62.59 28.36
N GLN A 24 -32.24 62.17 29.41
CA GLN A 24 -31.91 61.01 30.18
C GLN A 24 -32.10 59.73 29.40
N SER A 25 -33.16 59.62 28.62
CA SER A 25 -33.37 58.43 27.70
C SER A 25 -32.26 58.33 26.66
N LEU A 26 -31.88 59.45 26.04
CA LEU A 26 -30.78 59.50 25.08
C LEU A 26 -29.45 59.06 25.70
N LYS A 27 -29.17 59.58 26.92
CA LYS A 27 -27.94 59.20 27.65
C LYS A 27 -27.91 57.72 28.01
N ASN A 28 -29.04 57.17 28.45
CA ASN A 28 -29.16 55.74 28.73
C ASN A 28 -28.94 54.89 27.46
N SER A 29 -29.60 55.25 26.35
CA SER A 29 -29.45 54.59 25.07
C SER A 29 -27.99 54.62 24.55
N LEU A 30 -27.29 55.74 24.74
CA LEU A 30 -25.87 55.87 24.39
C LEU A 30 -24.99 54.96 25.26
N THR A 31 -25.28 54.91 26.55
CA THR A 31 -24.58 54.06 27.49
C THR A 31 -24.78 52.57 27.16
N ASP A 32 -26.02 52.19 26.84
CA ASP A 32 -26.35 50.80 26.45
C ASP A 32 -25.67 50.41 25.14
N ALA A 33 -25.65 51.32 24.16
CA ALA A 33 -24.95 51.12 22.89
C ALA A 33 -23.42 50.95 23.11
N GLN A 34 -22.81 51.81 23.94
CA GLN A 34 -21.39 51.70 24.29
C GLN A 34 -21.08 50.41 25.01
N LYS A 35 -21.92 49.97 25.93
CA LYS A 35 -21.80 48.70 26.63
C LYS A 35 -21.89 47.52 25.66
N THR A 36 -22.89 47.50 24.80
CA THR A 36 -23.08 46.45 23.79
C THR A 36 -21.83 46.33 22.88
N LEU A 37 -21.28 47.46 22.46
CA LEU A 37 -20.08 47.49 21.63
C LEU A 37 -18.86 46.96 22.41
N SER A 38 -18.67 47.39 23.65
CA SER A 38 -17.58 46.95 24.52
C SER A 38 -17.63 45.45 24.83
N ASP A 39 -18.83 44.91 25.03
CA ASP A 39 -19.02 43.48 25.30
C ASP A 39 -18.87 42.63 24.03
N SER A 40 -19.14 43.17 22.85
CA SER A 40 -19.03 42.46 21.58
C SER A 40 -17.60 42.36 21.04
N LEU A 41 -16.74 43.35 21.31
CA LEU A 41 -15.36 43.36 20.81
C LEU A 41 -14.53 42.15 21.27
N PRO A 42 -14.49 41.79 22.57
CA PRO A 42 -13.73 40.62 23.02
C PRO A 42 -14.23 39.31 22.42
N MET A 43 -15.53 39.17 22.22
CA MET A 43 -16.12 37.98 21.59
C MET A 43 -15.68 37.82 20.13
N LEU A 44 -15.63 38.94 19.39
CA LEU A 44 -15.15 38.96 18.01
C LEU A 44 -13.64 38.65 17.92
N GLU A 45 -12.85 39.17 18.84
CA GLU A 45 -11.41 38.88 18.94
C GLU A 45 -11.17 37.40 19.22
N GLU A 46 -11.89 36.81 20.17
CA GLU A 46 -11.79 35.37 20.47
C GLU A 46 -12.20 34.50 19.29
N GLU A 47 -13.29 34.84 18.60
CA GLU A 47 -13.75 34.14 17.41
C GLU A 47 -12.72 34.23 16.26
N TYR A 48 -12.13 35.41 16.08
CA TYR A 48 -11.07 35.62 15.08
C TYR A 48 -9.84 34.76 15.40
N GLU A 49 -9.34 34.77 16.64
CA GLU A 49 -8.21 33.98 17.06
C GLU A 49 -8.48 32.47 16.89
N LYS A 50 -9.68 32.03 17.20
CA LYS A 50 -10.11 30.65 16.99
C LYS A 50 -10.08 30.24 15.52
N ILE A 51 -10.64 31.09 14.65
CA ILE A 51 -10.62 30.82 13.20
C ILE A 51 -9.19 30.71 12.66
N ILE A 52 -8.29 31.59 13.10
CA ILE A 52 -6.88 31.54 12.70
C ILE A 52 -6.19 30.29 13.24
N ALA A 53 -6.44 29.91 14.50
CA ALA A 53 -5.88 28.71 15.11
C ALA A 53 -6.37 27.43 14.42
N ASP A 54 -7.65 27.34 14.14
CA ASP A 54 -8.25 26.20 13.42
C ASP A 54 -7.73 26.11 11.98
N GLY A 55 -7.59 27.25 11.30
CA GLY A 55 -6.99 27.32 9.97
C GLY A 55 -5.54 26.84 9.93
N LYS A 56 -4.72 27.24 10.89
CA LYS A 56 -3.33 26.74 11.02
C LYS A 56 -3.29 25.24 11.29
N LYS A 57 -4.13 24.74 12.18
CA LYS A 57 -4.21 23.32 12.51
C LYS A 57 -4.63 22.47 11.31
N GLU A 58 -5.57 22.95 10.52
CA GLU A 58 -5.99 22.24 9.30
C GLU A 58 -4.90 22.28 8.21
N ALA A 59 -4.18 23.41 8.07
CA ALA A 59 -3.04 23.52 7.18
C ALA A 59 -1.92 22.53 7.55
N ASP A 60 -1.55 22.45 8.82
CA ASP A 60 -0.55 21.49 9.34
C ASP A 60 -0.97 20.03 9.10
N LYS A 61 -2.25 19.75 9.25
CA LYS A 61 -2.81 18.42 8.99
C LYS A 61 -2.71 18.05 7.51
N ILE A 62 -3.07 18.96 6.61
CA ILE A 62 -2.98 18.77 5.17
C ILE A 62 -1.52 18.57 4.76
N GLU A 63 -0.60 19.39 5.27
CA GLU A 63 0.83 19.25 5.01
C GLU A 63 1.34 17.83 5.39
N LYS A 64 1.04 17.38 6.61
CA LYS A 64 1.42 16.03 7.06
C LYS A 64 0.80 14.92 6.22
N GLN A 65 -0.43 15.11 5.77
CA GLN A 65 -1.13 14.17 4.91
C GLN A 65 -0.49 14.08 3.52
N ILE A 66 -0.10 15.21 2.94
CA ILE A 66 0.60 15.28 1.65
C ILE A 66 1.96 14.61 1.75
N ILE A 67 2.76 14.95 2.77
CA ILE A 67 4.10 14.36 2.99
C ILE A 67 3.98 12.84 3.20
N GLY A 68 3.10 12.39 4.08
CA GLY A 68 2.88 10.96 4.33
C GLY A 68 2.40 10.19 3.09
N SER A 69 1.54 10.80 2.28
CA SER A 69 1.10 10.21 1.01
C SER A 69 2.23 10.13 -0.02
N ALA A 70 3.06 11.17 -0.12
CA ALA A 70 4.21 11.19 -1.01
C ALA A 70 5.24 10.11 -0.64
N ASP A 71 5.53 9.94 0.65
CA ASP A 71 6.43 8.89 1.15
C ASP A 71 5.91 7.48 0.82
N LEU A 72 4.62 7.22 1.04
CA LEU A 72 4.00 5.95 0.68
C LEU A 72 4.06 5.70 -0.83
N GLN A 73 3.76 6.70 -1.65
CA GLN A 73 3.84 6.59 -3.12
C GLN A 73 5.27 6.32 -3.58
N SER A 74 6.25 6.99 -2.99
CA SER A 74 7.67 6.77 -3.29
C SER A 74 8.11 5.35 -2.98
N ARG A 75 7.77 4.84 -1.79
CA ARG A 75 8.05 3.44 -1.40
C ARG A 75 7.38 2.43 -2.32
N ASN A 76 6.10 2.64 -2.64
CA ASN A 76 5.37 1.75 -3.57
C ASN A 76 6.00 1.74 -4.97
N LYS A 77 6.40 2.90 -5.48
CA LYS A 77 7.07 3.01 -6.78
C LYS A 77 8.42 2.28 -6.79
N THR A 78 9.18 2.40 -5.71
CA THR A 78 10.44 1.68 -5.52
C THR A 78 10.22 0.16 -5.52
N LEU A 79 9.22 -0.33 -4.79
CA LEU A 79 8.89 -1.76 -4.76
C LEU A 79 8.46 -2.28 -6.14
N LEU A 80 7.70 -1.51 -6.91
CA LEU A 80 7.32 -1.86 -8.28
C LEU A 80 8.54 -1.98 -9.20
N ILE A 81 9.50 -1.04 -9.11
CA ILE A 81 10.74 -1.08 -9.91
C ILE A 81 11.56 -2.34 -9.57
N VAL A 82 11.66 -2.69 -8.28
CA VAL A 82 12.34 -3.94 -7.86
C VAL A 82 11.64 -5.16 -8.43
N GLN A 83 10.31 -5.19 -8.36
CA GLN A 83 9.53 -6.29 -8.90
C GLN A 83 9.74 -6.43 -10.42
N GLU A 84 9.59 -5.37 -11.18
CA GLU A 84 9.81 -5.39 -12.64
C GLU A 84 11.24 -5.81 -13.00
N SER A 85 12.24 -5.33 -12.24
CA SER A 85 13.63 -5.69 -12.46
C SER A 85 13.88 -7.17 -12.17
N THR A 86 13.30 -7.70 -11.09
CA THR A 86 13.36 -9.11 -10.74
C THR A 86 12.72 -9.98 -11.83
N ASP A 87 11.53 -9.61 -12.28
CA ASP A 87 10.81 -10.35 -13.31
C ASP A 87 11.60 -10.37 -14.63
N LYS A 88 12.21 -9.24 -15.03
CA LYS A 88 13.09 -9.18 -16.21
C LYS A 88 14.34 -10.06 -16.10
N VAL A 89 14.95 -10.14 -14.91
CA VAL A 89 16.11 -11.02 -14.67
C VAL A 89 15.70 -12.47 -14.77
N LEU A 90 14.57 -12.83 -14.16
CA LEU A 90 14.04 -14.20 -14.20
C LEU A 90 13.64 -14.61 -15.62
N GLU A 91 12.99 -13.75 -16.40
CA GLU A 91 12.67 -14.00 -17.80
C GLU A 91 13.94 -14.30 -18.64
N LYS A 92 14.97 -13.48 -18.49
CA LYS A 92 16.25 -13.73 -19.17
C LYS A 92 16.93 -15.02 -18.70
N ALA A 93 16.80 -15.37 -17.43
CA ALA A 93 17.33 -16.64 -16.91
C ALA A 93 16.55 -17.83 -17.49
N LYS A 94 15.21 -17.74 -17.51
CA LYS A 94 14.33 -18.75 -18.14
C LYS A 94 14.68 -18.96 -19.61
N GLU A 95 14.85 -17.88 -20.37
CA GLU A 95 15.22 -17.94 -21.78
C GLU A 95 16.58 -18.66 -21.96
N LYS A 96 17.59 -18.34 -21.17
CA LYS A 96 18.90 -19.00 -21.21
C LYS A 96 18.79 -20.48 -20.88
N ILE A 97 18.03 -20.84 -19.86
CA ILE A 97 17.85 -22.25 -19.44
C ILE A 97 17.10 -23.05 -20.51
N SER A 98 16.04 -22.48 -21.08
CA SER A 98 15.27 -23.12 -22.16
C SER A 98 16.12 -23.43 -23.40
N ASN A 99 17.13 -22.59 -23.67
CA ASN A 99 18.04 -22.69 -24.80
C ASN A 99 19.35 -23.41 -24.46
N MET A 100 19.51 -23.95 -23.23
CA MET A 100 20.70 -24.73 -22.87
C MET A 100 20.81 -26.02 -23.68
N ASP A 101 22.06 -26.35 -24.07
CA ASP A 101 22.39 -27.62 -24.69
C ASP A 101 22.17 -28.78 -23.72
N ARG A 102 21.59 -29.89 -24.23
CA ARG A 102 21.35 -31.12 -23.44
C ARG A 102 22.63 -31.99 -23.39
N ASN A 103 23.71 -31.37 -22.87
CA ASN A 103 25.02 -31.99 -22.75
C ASN A 103 25.14 -32.91 -21.52
N SER A 104 26.33 -33.40 -21.24
CA SER A 104 26.60 -34.27 -20.09
C SER A 104 26.34 -33.59 -18.73
N GLU A 105 26.54 -32.27 -18.65
CA GLU A 105 26.25 -31.50 -17.42
C GLU A 105 24.75 -31.45 -17.16
N TYR A 106 23.96 -31.23 -18.23
CA TYR A 106 22.50 -31.26 -18.12
C TYR A 106 21.98 -32.64 -17.73
N SER A 107 22.56 -33.70 -18.30
CA SER A 107 22.22 -35.08 -17.92
C SER A 107 22.51 -35.36 -16.43
N SER A 108 23.63 -34.86 -15.92
CA SER A 108 23.98 -34.97 -14.50
C SER A 108 22.98 -34.17 -13.61
N LEU A 109 22.53 -33.01 -14.07
CA LEU A 109 21.50 -32.24 -13.39
C LEU A 109 20.17 -33.01 -13.32
N ILE A 110 19.72 -33.58 -14.44
CA ILE A 110 18.48 -34.38 -14.50
C ILE A 110 18.56 -35.58 -13.55
N ALA A 111 19.68 -36.29 -13.53
CA ALA A 111 19.88 -37.42 -12.62
C ALA A 111 19.77 -36.99 -11.14
N LYS A 112 20.34 -35.85 -10.78
CA LYS A 112 20.19 -35.27 -9.43
C LYS A 112 18.76 -34.91 -9.10
N LEU A 113 18.06 -34.25 -10.03
CA LEU A 113 16.65 -33.85 -9.84
C LEU A 113 15.75 -35.09 -9.66
N LEU A 114 16.02 -36.16 -10.41
CA LEU A 114 15.27 -37.39 -10.29
C LEU A 114 15.54 -38.10 -8.95
N THR A 115 16.80 -38.18 -8.54
CA THR A 115 17.18 -38.76 -7.24
C THR A 115 16.57 -37.99 -6.08
N GLU A 116 16.59 -36.70 -6.14
CA GLU A 116 15.98 -35.83 -5.14
C GLU A 116 14.46 -36.03 -5.06
N ALA A 117 13.79 -36.13 -6.21
CA ALA A 117 12.34 -36.35 -6.27
C ALA A 117 11.94 -37.73 -5.71
N THR A 118 12.67 -38.79 -6.05
CA THR A 118 12.43 -40.14 -5.53
C THR A 118 12.70 -40.21 -4.03
N SER A 119 13.75 -39.53 -3.55
CA SER A 119 14.04 -39.43 -2.11
C SER A 119 12.94 -38.68 -1.37
N ALA A 120 12.39 -37.60 -1.94
CA ALA A 120 11.29 -36.84 -1.35
C ALA A 120 9.99 -37.67 -1.24
N LEU A 121 9.71 -38.52 -2.21
CA LEU A 121 8.57 -39.44 -2.19
C LEU A 121 8.82 -40.69 -1.31
N ASN A 122 10.05 -40.90 -0.88
CA ASN A 122 10.48 -42.07 -0.10
C ASN A 122 10.07 -43.41 -0.75
N THR A 123 10.03 -43.47 -2.09
CA THR A 123 9.73 -44.65 -2.88
C THR A 123 10.47 -44.58 -4.22
N SER A 124 10.86 -45.74 -4.74
CA SER A 124 11.42 -45.87 -6.10
C SER A 124 10.38 -46.33 -7.13
N ASP A 125 9.21 -46.80 -6.70
CA ASP A 125 8.12 -47.19 -7.58
C ASP A 125 7.35 -45.95 -8.06
N VAL A 126 7.88 -45.33 -9.11
CA VAL A 126 7.43 -44.01 -9.57
C VAL A 126 7.24 -43.97 -11.07
N ILE A 127 6.38 -43.06 -11.50
CA ILE A 127 6.19 -42.64 -12.89
C ILE A 127 6.80 -41.25 -13.05
N VAL A 128 7.69 -41.12 -14.00
CA VAL A 128 8.43 -39.88 -14.25
C VAL A 128 7.85 -39.17 -15.49
N PHE A 129 7.51 -37.92 -15.36
CA PHE A 129 7.05 -37.08 -16.46
C PHE A 129 8.11 -36.02 -16.78
N THR A 130 8.27 -35.72 -18.05
CA THR A 130 9.19 -34.70 -18.54
C THR A 130 8.66 -34.06 -19.83
N ASN A 131 9.35 -33.05 -20.32
CA ASN A 131 9.03 -32.46 -21.62
C ASN A 131 9.53 -33.36 -22.79
N SER A 132 9.07 -33.03 -23.99
CA SER A 132 9.46 -33.80 -25.20
C SER A 132 10.95 -33.70 -25.54
N LYS A 133 11.63 -32.61 -25.18
CA LYS A 133 13.05 -32.38 -25.47
C LYS A 133 14.01 -33.20 -24.57
N ASP A 134 13.57 -33.50 -23.35
CA ASP A 134 14.37 -34.13 -22.32
C ASP A 134 14.12 -35.64 -22.22
N LYS A 135 13.21 -36.22 -23.04
CA LYS A 135 12.84 -37.65 -22.97
C LYS A 135 14.03 -38.57 -22.99
N ASP A 136 14.96 -38.37 -23.91
CA ASP A 136 16.12 -39.27 -24.06
C ASP A 136 17.07 -39.20 -22.87
N VAL A 137 17.29 -38.00 -22.34
CA VAL A 137 18.13 -37.76 -21.17
C VAL A 137 17.47 -38.35 -19.92
N VAL A 138 16.18 -38.14 -19.74
CA VAL A 138 15.42 -38.66 -18.60
C VAL A 138 15.29 -40.17 -18.68
N GLN A 139 15.07 -40.76 -19.86
CA GLN A 139 15.04 -42.21 -20.06
C GLN A 139 16.34 -42.85 -19.60
N SER A 140 17.47 -42.24 -19.95
CA SER A 140 18.81 -42.74 -19.50
C SER A 140 18.96 -42.65 -17.98
N ALA A 141 18.44 -41.59 -17.34
CA ALA A 141 18.48 -41.44 -15.89
C ALA A 141 17.54 -42.43 -15.17
N VAL A 142 16.32 -42.61 -15.67
CA VAL A 142 15.31 -43.54 -15.15
C VAL A 142 15.82 -45.00 -15.16
N SER A 143 16.55 -45.39 -16.21
CA SER A 143 17.10 -46.75 -16.34
C SER A 143 18.07 -47.13 -15.20
N ASN A 144 18.60 -46.15 -14.47
CA ASN A 144 19.47 -46.36 -13.31
C ASN A 144 18.73 -46.52 -11.99
N ILE A 145 17.39 -46.35 -11.98
CA ILE A 145 16.56 -46.43 -10.76
C ILE A 145 15.62 -47.63 -10.90
N SER A 146 15.79 -48.61 -10.04
CA SER A 146 14.90 -49.79 -10.03
C SER A 146 13.49 -49.38 -9.58
N GLY A 147 12.47 -49.69 -10.39
CA GLY A 147 11.07 -49.38 -10.11
C GLY A 147 10.56 -48.07 -10.75
N ALA A 148 11.46 -47.22 -11.26
CA ALA A 148 11.05 -46.00 -11.96
C ALA A 148 10.69 -46.27 -13.44
N GLU A 149 9.64 -45.65 -13.92
CA GLU A 149 9.19 -45.76 -15.32
C GLU A 149 8.98 -44.34 -15.90
N LEU A 150 9.41 -44.14 -17.16
CA LEU A 150 9.16 -42.92 -17.87
C LEU A 150 7.74 -42.96 -18.48
N SER A 151 6.95 -41.94 -18.22
CA SER A 151 5.61 -41.79 -18.81
C SER A 151 5.70 -41.57 -20.34
N SER A 152 4.72 -42.11 -21.07
CA SER A 152 4.47 -41.75 -22.47
C SER A 152 4.04 -40.31 -22.62
N ASP A 153 3.30 -39.80 -21.64
CA ASP A 153 2.78 -38.45 -21.62
C ASP A 153 3.88 -37.43 -21.32
N THR A 154 3.82 -36.31 -22.00
CA THR A 154 4.73 -35.19 -21.79
C THR A 154 4.06 -34.06 -21.05
N ILE A 155 4.82 -33.35 -20.23
CA ILE A 155 4.40 -32.12 -19.57
C ILE A 155 5.02 -30.91 -20.26
N ASP A 156 4.33 -29.78 -20.17
CA ASP A 156 4.85 -28.51 -20.68
C ASP A 156 5.70 -27.84 -19.58
N CYS A 157 7.02 -27.94 -19.73
CA CYS A 157 8.00 -27.32 -18.82
C CYS A 157 9.30 -27.02 -19.60
N MET A 158 10.11 -26.10 -19.06
CA MET A 158 11.43 -25.77 -19.64
C MET A 158 12.42 -26.93 -19.54
N GLY A 159 12.27 -27.78 -18.53
CA GLY A 159 13.11 -28.94 -18.28
C GLY A 159 12.90 -29.49 -16.87
N GLY A 160 13.62 -30.60 -16.58
CA GLY A 160 13.48 -31.27 -15.30
C GLY A 160 12.46 -32.39 -15.31
N VAL A 161 12.06 -32.85 -14.12
CA VAL A 161 11.18 -33.99 -13.95
C VAL A 161 10.07 -33.72 -12.94
N LYS A 162 8.89 -34.25 -13.25
CA LYS A 162 7.80 -34.40 -12.27
C LYS A 162 7.62 -35.87 -11.99
N VAL A 163 7.61 -36.26 -10.74
CA VAL A 163 7.59 -37.65 -10.32
C VAL A 163 6.32 -37.91 -9.53
N THR A 164 5.63 -39.01 -9.86
CA THR A 164 4.41 -39.43 -9.16
C THR A 164 4.56 -40.87 -8.74
N SER A 165 4.16 -41.22 -7.53
CA SER A 165 4.12 -42.64 -7.11
C SER A 165 3.18 -43.44 -8.00
N LYS A 166 3.47 -44.74 -8.25
CA LYS A 166 2.64 -45.57 -9.14
C LYS A 166 1.20 -45.72 -8.67
N ASP A 167 0.95 -45.61 -7.37
CA ASP A 167 -0.40 -45.60 -6.79
C ASP A 167 -1.13 -44.25 -6.93
N GLY A 168 -0.45 -43.20 -7.45
CA GLY A 168 -1.00 -41.86 -7.63
C GLY A 168 -1.19 -41.05 -6.36
N SER A 169 -0.78 -41.59 -5.19
CA SER A 169 -1.03 -40.93 -3.89
C SER A 169 -0.13 -39.74 -3.63
N MET A 170 1.09 -39.74 -4.18
CA MET A 170 2.07 -38.68 -3.98
C MET A 170 2.62 -38.20 -5.32
N SER A 171 2.89 -36.91 -5.39
CA SER A 171 3.52 -36.29 -6.55
C SER A 171 4.52 -35.23 -6.11
N PHE A 172 5.68 -35.21 -6.73
CA PHE A 172 6.72 -34.23 -6.48
C PHE A 172 7.11 -33.55 -7.80
N ASP A 173 6.94 -32.26 -7.89
CA ASP A 173 7.30 -31.46 -9.04
C ASP A 173 8.72 -30.90 -8.86
N ASN A 174 9.68 -31.48 -9.54
CA ASN A 174 11.08 -31.06 -9.55
C ASN A 174 11.48 -30.54 -10.94
N THR A 175 10.54 -29.90 -11.62
CA THR A 175 10.82 -29.17 -12.85
C THR A 175 11.63 -27.91 -12.55
N ILE A 176 12.37 -27.44 -13.53
CA ILE A 176 13.13 -26.19 -13.45
C ILE A 176 12.17 -25.01 -13.21
N ASP A 177 10.98 -25.07 -13.81
CA ASP A 177 9.91 -24.08 -13.62
C ASP A 177 9.49 -23.98 -12.15
N ALA A 178 9.16 -25.10 -11.53
CA ALA A 178 8.76 -25.17 -10.13
C ALA A 178 9.85 -24.64 -9.20
N ARG A 179 11.11 -24.98 -9.49
CA ARG A 179 12.26 -24.49 -8.72
C ARG A 179 12.48 -23.00 -8.84
N ILE A 180 12.32 -22.44 -10.04
CA ILE A 180 12.43 -20.99 -10.25
C ILE A 180 11.33 -20.26 -9.47
N GLU A 181 10.09 -20.75 -9.51
CA GLU A 181 9.00 -20.14 -8.75
C GLU A 181 9.23 -20.22 -7.23
N LEU A 182 9.78 -21.34 -6.74
CA LEU A 182 10.15 -21.49 -5.33
C LEU A 182 11.27 -20.52 -4.91
N LEU A 183 12.25 -20.28 -5.79
CA LEU A 183 13.39 -19.41 -5.53
C LEU A 183 13.06 -17.91 -5.75
N LYS A 184 11.99 -17.60 -6.47
CA LYS A 184 11.60 -16.22 -6.81
C LYS A 184 11.56 -15.26 -5.60
N PRO A 185 11.00 -15.63 -4.42
CA PRO A 185 11.02 -14.76 -3.24
C PRO A 185 12.42 -14.48 -2.70
N LEU A 186 13.32 -15.48 -2.75
CA LEU A 186 14.70 -15.34 -2.30
C LEU A 186 15.50 -14.43 -3.23
N ILE A 187 15.37 -14.64 -4.54
CA ILE A 187 16.01 -13.82 -5.57
C ILE A 187 15.53 -12.36 -5.45
N ARG A 188 14.23 -12.14 -5.22
CA ARG A 188 13.68 -10.81 -4.99
C ARG A 188 14.31 -10.13 -3.77
N LYS A 189 14.47 -10.88 -2.67
CA LYS A 189 15.11 -10.36 -1.45
C LYS A 189 16.58 -9.98 -1.71
N ASP A 190 17.32 -10.81 -2.44
CA ASP A 190 18.73 -10.55 -2.75
C ASP A 190 18.89 -9.33 -3.67
N ILE A 191 18.03 -9.20 -4.68
CA ILE A 191 17.99 -8.03 -5.55
C ILE A 191 17.66 -6.76 -4.74
N ALA A 192 16.64 -6.81 -3.88
CA ALA A 192 16.28 -5.68 -3.03
C ALA A 192 17.44 -5.25 -2.11
N ALA A 193 18.17 -6.22 -1.55
CA ALA A 193 19.34 -5.96 -0.72
C ALA A 193 20.48 -5.29 -1.51
N GLN A 194 20.76 -5.73 -2.74
CA GLN A 194 21.78 -5.11 -3.59
C GLN A 194 21.47 -3.66 -3.95
N PHE A 195 20.22 -3.30 -4.06
CA PHE A 195 19.78 -1.92 -4.32
C PHE A 195 19.57 -1.10 -3.06
N ASN A 196 19.95 -1.60 -1.86
CA ASN A 196 19.69 -0.97 -0.56
C ASN A 196 18.21 -0.60 -0.31
N LEU A 197 17.28 -1.39 -0.84
CA LEU A 197 15.85 -1.15 -0.79
C LEU A 197 15.15 -1.98 0.31
N GLY A 198 15.84 -2.27 1.39
CA GLY A 198 15.35 -3.16 2.46
C GLY A 198 15.52 -2.63 3.89
N ASN A 199 15.88 -1.37 4.05
CA ASN A 199 15.96 -0.71 5.37
C ASN A 199 14.91 0.36 5.52
#